data_f13cb656ebc8ceb47d880ca60ea3ead1
#
_entry.id   f13cb656ebc8ceb47d880ca60ea3ead1
#
_cell.length_a   1.000
_cell.length_b   1.000
_cell.length_c   1.000
_cell.angle_alpha   90.00
_cell.angle_beta   90.00
_cell.angle_gamma   90.00
#
_symmetry.space_group_name_H-M   'P 1'
#
loop_
_entity.id
_entity.type
_entity.pdbx_description
1 polymer ?
#
loop_
_entity_poly.entity_id
_entity_poly.type
_entity_poly.pdbx_seq_one_letter_code
_entity_poly.pdbx_strand_id
1 'polypeptide(L)'
;ALMLGVAAIGTVGSVAEAMRDGIAGNARLLLGGDVELRSLYMPTPDPVLATAQEYGTLSRTMTMRAMLQVGEERRLVALKAVDDAWPMVGAAELGSGGALAPALADGKVVIDPQLARGLGLAAGSTVRIGNAELEVSDTLEYEPDRSVSFVTFGPRVLVSLTTLEATGLRQPGAMVTFRTRLLIDNEAERSAAVEALKAGTAGGPVRVRDLLDAAPGFDVF
;
A
#
# COMPACT_ATOMS: atom_id res chain seq x y z
N ALA A 1 -12.50 -46.81 -21.48
CA ALA A 1 -13.38 -45.96 -20.63
C ALA A 1 -12.68 -45.44 -19.39
N LEU A 2 -11.78 -46.20 -18.73
CA LEU A 2 -11.06 -45.76 -17.54
C LEU A 2 -10.02 -44.63 -17.80
N MET A 3 -9.36 -44.65 -18.94
CA MET A 3 -8.36 -43.60 -19.28
C MET A 3 -8.96 -42.22 -19.54
N LEU A 4 -10.18 -42.15 -20.07
CA LEU A 4 -10.86 -40.85 -20.28
C LEU A 4 -11.32 -40.19 -18.97
N GLY A 5 -11.67 -40.99 -17.95
CA GLY A 5 -12.08 -40.48 -16.66
C GLY A 5 -10.93 -39.83 -15.86
N VAL A 6 -9.73 -40.42 -15.91
CA VAL A 6 -8.55 -39.88 -15.20
C VAL A 6 -8.04 -38.56 -15.85
N ALA A 7 -8.10 -38.48 -17.19
CA ALA A 7 -7.74 -37.27 -17.91
C ALA A 7 -8.69 -36.09 -17.60
N ALA A 8 -10.00 -36.36 -17.48
CA ALA A 8 -10.99 -35.33 -17.16
C ALA A 8 -10.85 -34.77 -15.71
N ILE A 9 -10.51 -35.66 -14.75
CA ILE A 9 -10.28 -35.21 -13.34
C ILE A 9 -8.99 -34.40 -13.23
N GLY A 10 -7.93 -34.77 -13.95
CA GLY A 10 -6.67 -34.04 -13.97
C GLY A 10 -6.79 -32.63 -14.56
N THR A 11 -7.60 -32.45 -15.60
CA THR A 11 -7.82 -31.13 -16.23
C THR A 11 -8.67 -30.21 -15.38
N VAL A 12 -9.67 -30.70 -14.65
CA VAL A 12 -10.49 -29.90 -13.75
C VAL A 12 -9.66 -29.44 -12.53
N GLY A 13 -8.77 -30.31 -12.01
CA GLY A 13 -7.85 -29.97 -10.93
C GLY A 13 -6.88 -28.83 -11.30
N SER A 14 -6.25 -28.94 -12.48
CA SER A 14 -5.30 -27.93 -12.95
C SER A 14 -5.93 -26.56 -13.27
N VAL A 15 -7.16 -26.53 -13.76
CA VAL A 15 -7.92 -25.29 -14.00
C VAL A 15 -8.32 -24.64 -12.66
N ALA A 16 -8.74 -25.43 -11.67
CA ALA A 16 -9.08 -24.92 -10.35
C ALA A 16 -7.85 -24.37 -9.60
N GLU A 17 -6.67 -25.00 -9.74
CA GLU A 17 -5.41 -24.48 -9.21
C GLU A 17 -4.99 -23.19 -9.90
N ALA A 18 -5.00 -23.16 -11.23
CA ALA A 18 -4.67 -21.94 -11.99
C ALA A 18 -5.61 -20.76 -11.67
N MET A 19 -6.89 -21.02 -11.44
CA MET A 19 -7.83 -20.00 -10.97
C MET A 19 -7.52 -19.52 -9.55
N ARG A 20 -7.19 -20.42 -8.62
CA ARG A 20 -6.79 -20.06 -7.26
C ARG A 20 -5.53 -19.20 -7.25
N ASP A 21 -4.52 -19.59 -8.02
CA ASP A 21 -3.26 -18.86 -8.14
C ASP A 21 -3.48 -17.46 -8.74
N GLY A 22 -4.32 -17.34 -9.76
CA GLY A 22 -4.68 -16.07 -10.38
C GLY A 22 -5.43 -15.13 -9.41
N ILE A 23 -6.35 -15.68 -8.62
CA ILE A 23 -7.10 -14.91 -7.61
C ILE A 23 -6.19 -14.52 -6.44
N ALA A 24 -5.34 -15.44 -5.97
CA ALA A 24 -4.37 -15.16 -4.90
C ALA A 24 -3.34 -14.11 -5.33
N GLY A 25 -2.85 -14.17 -6.58
CA GLY A 25 -1.94 -13.17 -7.14
C GLY A 25 -2.57 -11.77 -7.20
N ASN A 26 -3.83 -11.67 -7.64
CA ASN A 26 -4.55 -10.41 -7.64
C ASN A 26 -4.86 -9.89 -6.22
N ALA A 27 -5.23 -10.78 -5.29
CA ALA A 27 -5.44 -10.41 -3.89
C ALA A 27 -4.15 -9.91 -3.24
N ARG A 28 -3.01 -10.57 -3.50
CA ARG A 28 -1.67 -10.17 -3.02
C ARG A 28 -1.28 -8.78 -3.56
N LEU A 29 -1.56 -8.50 -4.83
CA LEU A 29 -1.31 -7.19 -5.44
C LEU A 29 -2.15 -6.10 -4.79
N LEU A 30 -3.46 -6.34 -4.60
CA LEU A 30 -4.38 -5.38 -3.99
C LEU A 30 -4.07 -5.12 -2.50
N LEU A 31 -3.66 -6.16 -1.77
CA LEU A 31 -3.25 -6.07 -0.38
C LEU A 31 -1.87 -5.40 -0.25
N GLY A 32 -1.01 -5.59 -1.27
CA GLY A 32 0.39 -5.15 -1.29
C GLY A 32 1.31 -6.03 -0.45
N GLY A 33 0.92 -7.27 -0.18
CA GLY A 33 1.61 -8.27 0.64
C GLY A 33 0.72 -9.47 0.92
N ASP A 34 1.13 -10.33 1.86
CA ASP A 34 0.36 -11.50 2.30
C ASP A 34 -0.58 -11.19 3.46
N VAL A 35 -0.16 -10.26 4.34
CA VAL A 35 -0.93 -9.80 5.50
C VAL A 35 -0.83 -8.28 5.60
N GLU A 36 -1.94 -7.60 5.85
CA GLU A 36 -2.01 -6.18 6.18
C GLU A 36 -2.42 -5.98 7.63
N LEU A 37 -1.61 -5.25 8.39
CA LEU A 37 -1.94 -4.71 9.69
C LEU A 37 -2.37 -3.26 9.49
N ARG A 38 -3.63 -2.96 9.78
CA ARG A 38 -4.21 -1.63 9.57
C ARG A 38 -4.68 -1.04 10.89
N SER A 39 -4.31 0.20 11.15
CA SER A 39 -4.80 0.97 12.29
C SER A 39 -5.09 2.41 11.92
N LEU A 40 -5.90 3.08 12.74
CA LEU A 40 -6.20 4.50 12.65
C LEU A 40 -5.60 5.19 13.87
N TYR A 41 -5.05 6.40 13.67
CA TYR A 41 -4.48 7.29 14.70
C TYR A 41 -3.18 6.80 15.36
N MET A 42 -2.87 5.51 15.37
CA MET A 42 -1.70 4.95 16.06
C MET A 42 -0.95 4.00 15.14
N PRO A 43 0.38 3.97 15.17
CA PRO A 43 1.17 2.97 14.46
C PRO A 43 0.92 1.58 15.05
N THR A 44 1.27 0.53 14.29
CA THR A 44 1.29 -0.84 14.79
C THR A 44 2.27 -0.92 15.97
N PRO A 45 1.89 -1.51 17.12
CA PRO A 45 2.77 -1.64 18.28
C PRO A 45 4.04 -2.44 17.98
N ASP A 46 5.18 -2.03 18.59
CA ASP A 46 6.48 -2.67 18.38
C ASP A 46 6.50 -4.19 18.63
N PRO A 47 5.83 -4.75 19.67
CA PRO A 47 5.77 -6.20 19.85
C PRO A 47 5.10 -6.93 18.66
N VAL A 48 4.07 -6.33 18.08
CA VAL A 48 3.38 -6.90 16.91
C VAL A 48 4.27 -6.81 15.66
N LEU A 49 5.01 -5.71 15.52
CA LEU A 49 6.01 -5.57 14.44
C LEU A 49 7.13 -6.60 14.57
N ALA A 50 7.64 -6.83 15.78
CA ALA A 50 8.67 -7.84 16.05
C ALA A 50 8.16 -9.24 15.66
N THR A 51 6.95 -9.62 16.09
CA THR A 51 6.33 -10.88 15.69
C THR A 51 6.20 -10.98 14.17
N ALA A 52 5.75 -9.92 13.50
CA ALA A 52 5.60 -9.94 12.04
C ALA A 52 6.95 -10.11 11.31
N GLN A 53 8.03 -9.52 11.83
CA GLN A 53 9.39 -9.63 11.26
C GLN A 53 9.96 -11.05 11.31
N GLU A 54 9.49 -11.91 12.23
CA GLU A 54 9.90 -13.31 12.30
C GLU A 54 9.43 -14.11 11.08
N TYR A 55 8.38 -13.66 10.39
CA TYR A 55 7.78 -14.36 9.26
C TYR A 55 8.16 -13.80 7.89
N GLY A 56 8.79 -12.62 7.82
CA GLY A 56 9.18 -12.06 6.53
C GLY A 56 9.44 -10.56 6.52
N THR A 57 9.40 -10.00 5.33
CA THR A 57 9.73 -8.60 5.09
C THR A 57 8.52 -7.69 5.35
N LEU A 58 8.75 -6.56 6.01
CA LEU A 58 7.73 -5.55 6.28
C LEU A 58 7.89 -4.30 5.41
N SER A 59 6.76 -3.72 5.04
CA SER A 59 6.67 -2.37 4.51
C SER A 59 5.62 -1.57 5.27
N ARG A 60 5.94 -0.31 5.57
CA ARG A 60 5.08 0.61 6.33
C ARG A 60 4.65 1.76 5.47
N THR A 61 3.37 2.03 5.46
CA THR A 61 2.81 3.17 4.76
C THR A 61 1.86 3.95 5.66
N MET A 62 1.80 5.26 5.46
CA MET A 62 0.86 6.15 6.15
C MET A 62 0.05 6.90 5.10
N THR A 63 -1.26 7.00 5.31
CA THR A 63 -2.13 7.76 4.41
C THR A 63 -2.97 8.74 5.22
N MET A 64 -3.02 9.98 4.78
CA MET A 64 -3.81 11.04 5.38
C MET A 64 -4.29 12.04 4.33
N ARG A 65 -5.24 12.90 4.71
CA ARG A 65 -5.58 14.07 3.90
C ARG A 65 -4.63 15.22 4.22
N ALA A 66 -4.21 15.93 3.19
CA ALA A 66 -3.37 17.10 3.34
C ALA A 66 -3.80 18.20 2.36
N MET A 67 -3.44 19.44 2.68
CA MET A 67 -3.55 20.55 1.74
C MET A 67 -2.21 20.73 1.03
N LEU A 68 -2.23 20.58 -0.28
CA LEU A 68 -1.13 20.96 -1.15
C LEU A 68 -1.35 22.40 -1.60
N GLN A 69 -0.32 23.23 -1.50
CA GLN A 69 -0.36 24.64 -1.86
C GLN A 69 0.66 24.95 -2.94
N VAL A 70 0.23 25.72 -3.95
CA VAL A 70 1.06 26.27 -5.02
C VAL A 70 0.71 27.75 -5.16
N GLY A 71 1.60 28.65 -4.75
CA GLY A 71 1.28 30.06 -4.65
C GLY A 71 0.07 30.29 -3.76
N GLU A 72 -1.01 30.86 -4.30
CA GLU A 72 -2.26 31.09 -3.58
C GLU A 72 -3.26 29.92 -3.71
N GLU A 73 -3.04 29.02 -4.66
CA GLU A 73 -3.92 27.88 -4.88
C GLU A 73 -3.71 26.77 -3.86
N ARG A 74 -4.82 26.19 -3.41
CA ARG A 74 -4.83 25.09 -2.45
C ARG A 74 -5.69 23.94 -2.97
N ARG A 75 -5.19 22.73 -2.84
CA ARG A 75 -5.90 21.50 -3.24
C ARG A 75 -5.85 20.47 -2.12
N LEU A 76 -7.00 19.89 -1.81
CA LEU A 76 -7.05 18.74 -0.91
C LEU A 76 -6.53 17.52 -1.66
N VAL A 77 -5.58 16.82 -1.06
CA VAL A 77 -4.91 15.66 -1.65
C VAL A 77 -4.92 14.48 -0.70
N ALA A 78 -4.82 13.27 -1.25
CA ALA A 78 -4.57 12.05 -0.51
C ALA A 78 -3.05 11.83 -0.42
N LEU A 79 -2.45 12.30 0.67
CA LEU A 79 -1.02 12.14 0.94
C LEU A 79 -0.74 10.71 1.41
N LYS A 80 0.14 10.00 0.71
CA LYS A 80 0.65 8.69 1.09
C LYS A 80 2.15 8.79 1.29
N ALA A 81 2.61 8.41 2.47
CA ALA A 81 4.03 8.25 2.76
C ALA A 81 4.39 6.76 2.79
N VAL A 82 5.54 6.43 2.24
CA VAL A 82 6.01 5.05 2.08
C VAL A 82 7.46 4.92 2.58
N ASP A 83 7.81 3.70 3.02
CA ASP A 83 9.20 3.32 3.29
C ASP A 83 9.89 2.81 2.02
N ASP A 84 11.19 2.47 2.15
CA ASP A 84 12.01 2.01 1.04
C ASP A 84 11.64 0.61 0.54
N ALA A 85 10.89 -0.17 1.34
CA ALA A 85 10.41 -1.50 0.96
C ALA A 85 9.15 -1.46 0.09
N TRP A 86 8.46 -0.30 0.04
CA TRP A 86 7.25 -0.16 -0.77
C TRP A 86 7.60 0.13 -2.26
N PRO A 87 6.90 -0.47 -3.23
CA PRO A 87 5.91 -1.54 -3.11
C PRO A 87 6.57 -2.91 -3.02
N MET A 88 6.10 -3.79 -2.11
CA MET A 88 6.64 -5.16 -1.99
C MET A 88 6.09 -6.09 -3.07
N VAL A 89 4.91 -5.78 -3.60
CA VAL A 89 4.25 -6.56 -4.67
C VAL A 89 3.86 -5.60 -5.80
N GLY A 90 4.20 -5.98 -7.02
CA GLY A 90 4.03 -5.12 -8.19
C GLY A 90 5.09 -4.02 -8.28
N ALA A 91 4.83 -3.02 -9.11
CA ALA A 91 5.68 -1.85 -9.28
C ALA A 91 4.83 -0.59 -9.41
N ALA A 92 5.31 0.52 -8.88
CA ALA A 92 4.75 1.84 -9.16
C ALA A 92 5.32 2.35 -10.48
N GLU A 93 4.48 2.95 -11.31
CA GLU A 93 4.90 3.51 -12.60
C GLU A 93 4.91 5.02 -12.53
N LEU A 94 6.02 5.62 -12.93
CA LEU A 94 6.21 7.06 -13.01
C LEU A 94 6.07 7.54 -14.47
N GLY A 95 5.61 8.76 -14.63
CA GLY A 95 5.41 9.36 -15.96
C GLY A 95 6.69 9.46 -16.79
N SER A 96 7.84 9.63 -16.15
CA SER A 96 9.15 9.60 -16.81
C SER A 96 9.63 8.19 -17.16
N GLY A 97 9.02 7.14 -16.60
CA GLY A 97 9.53 5.77 -16.64
C GLY A 97 10.77 5.54 -15.75
N GLY A 98 11.11 6.51 -14.89
CA GLY A 98 12.25 6.45 -13.99
C GLY A 98 12.04 5.53 -12.78
N ALA A 99 13.09 5.39 -11.96
CA ALA A 99 13.03 4.61 -10.72
C ALA A 99 12.34 5.40 -9.60
N LEU A 100 11.56 4.69 -8.76
CA LEU A 100 10.78 5.28 -7.67
C LEU A 100 11.67 5.88 -6.56
N ALA A 101 12.72 5.17 -6.14
CA ALA A 101 13.56 5.57 -5.01
C ALA A 101 14.17 6.98 -5.18
N PRO A 102 14.83 7.34 -6.29
CA PRO A 102 15.33 8.71 -6.48
C PRO A 102 14.20 9.75 -6.63
N ALA A 103 13.02 9.35 -7.11
CA ALA A 103 11.88 10.25 -7.22
C ALA A 103 11.24 10.56 -5.85
N LEU A 104 11.47 9.72 -4.84
CA LEU A 104 11.02 9.91 -3.44
C LEU A 104 12.15 10.29 -2.49
N ALA A 105 13.31 10.73 -3.00
CA ALA A 105 14.37 11.27 -2.15
C ALA A 105 13.84 12.38 -1.24
N ASP A 106 14.55 12.65 -0.14
CA ASP A 106 14.12 13.64 0.84
C ASP A 106 13.85 15.01 0.19
N GLY A 107 12.73 15.59 0.56
CA GLY A 107 12.27 16.87 -0.01
C GLY A 107 11.61 16.77 -1.38
N LYS A 108 11.45 15.56 -1.92
CA LYS A 108 10.77 15.33 -3.20
C LYS A 108 9.37 14.73 -3.03
N VAL A 109 8.56 14.95 -4.06
CA VAL A 109 7.17 14.49 -4.10
C VAL A 109 6.80 14.04 -5.50
N VAL A 110 6.09 12.90 -5.58
CA VAL A 110 5.47 12.41 -6.80
C VAL A 110 3.98 12.67 -6.72
N ILE A 111 3.37 13.22 -7.76
CA ILE A 111 1.99 13.70 -7.75
C ILE A 111 1.14 13.02 -8.82
N ASP A 112 -0.17 12.97 -8.60
CA ASP A 112 -1.14 12.49 -9.58
C ASP A 112 -1.07 13.32 -10.87
N PRO A 113 -1.12 12.71 -12.07
CA PRO A 113 -1.05 13.44 -13.35
C PRO A 113 -2.17 14.45 -13.55
N GLN A 114 -3.37 14.21 -12.99
CA GLN A 114 -4.48 15.17 -13.08
C GLN A 114 -4.22 16.39 -12.20
N LEU A 115 -3.61 16.18 -11.02
CA LEU A 115 -3.19 17.28 -10.15
C LEU A 115 -2.12 18.12 -10.82
N ALA A 116 -1.12 17.48 -11.45
CA ALA A 116 -0.07 18.14 -12.19
C ALA A 116 -0.64 19.05 -13.31
N ARG A 117 -1.51 18.48 -14.15
CA ARG A 117 -2.16 19.25 -15.22
C ARG A 117 -3.05 20.37 -14.69
N GLY A 118 -3.83 20.11 -13.63
CA GLY A 118 -4.77 21.08 -13.06
C GLY A 118 -4.11 22.30 -12.41
N LEU A 119 -2.87 22.16 -11.95
CA LEU A 119 -2.09 23.24 -11.30
C LEU A 119 -0.90 23.71 -12.15
N GLY A 120 -0.74 23.19 -13.39
CA GLY A 120 0.38 23.54 -14.27
C GLY A 120 1.75 23.15 -13.71
N LEU A 121 1.83 22.05 -12.95
CA LEU A 121 3.05 21.57 -12.33
C LEU A 121 3.82 20.62 -13.25
N ALA A 122 5.14 20.75 -13.22
CA ALA A 122 6.08 19.87 -13.90
C ALA A 122 7.20 19.45 -12.94
N ALA A 123 8.05 18.51 -13.34
CA ALA A 123 9.24 18.18 -12.59
C ALA A 123 10.09 19.45 -12.35
N GLY A 124 10.58 19.61 -11.12
CA GLY A 124 11.27 20.81 -10.65
C GLY A 124 10.34 21.90 -10.09
N SER A 125 9.01 21.79 -10.22
CA SER A 125 8.07 22.72 -9.59
C SER A 125 8.10 22.57 -8.07
N THR A 126 7.95 23.68 -7.34
CA THR A 126 7.87 23.67 -5.87
C THR A 126 6.42 23.70 -5.40
N VAL A 127 6.09 22.83 -4.45
CA VAL A 127 4.80 22.76 -3.78
C VAL A 127 5.00 22.79 -2.27
N ARG A 128 4.01 23.26 -1.51
CA ARG A 128 4.03 23.25 -0.05
C ARG A 128 3.00 22.25 0.49
N ILE A 129 3.43 21.42 1.43
CA ILE A 129 2.56 20.52 2.19
C ILE A 129 2.90 20.68 3.67
N GLY A 130 1.94 21.14 4.47
CA GLY A 130 2.20 21.50 5.86
C GLY A 130 3.32 22.54 5.97
N ASN A 131 4.38 22.23 6.71
CA ASN A 131 5.54 23.09 6.92
C ASN A 131 6.65 22.91 5.88
N ALA A 132 6.56 21.88 5.00
CA ALA A 132 7.61 21.54 4.06
C ALA A 132 7.36 22.16 2.67
N GLU A 133 8.40 22.69 2.07
CA GLU A 133 8.49 22.98 0.65
C GLU A 133 9.14 21.78 -0.04
N LEU A 134 8.46 21.23 -1.05
CA LEU A 134 8.82 19.99 -1.72
C LEU A 134 8.96 20.22 -3.22
N GLU A 135 9.94 19.57 -3.84
CA GLU A 135 10.14 19.57 -5.28
C GLU A 135 9.31 18.44 -5.92
N VAL A 136 8.50 18.77 -6.89
CA VAL A 136 7.83 17.77 -7.74
C VAL A 136 8.88 17.07 -8.58
N SER A 137 9.07 15.78 -8.34
CA SER A 137 10.05 14.97 -9.05
C SER A 137 9.47 14.30 -10.29
N ASP A 138 8.20 13.84 -10.20
CA ASP A 138 7.54 13.08 -11.26
C ASP A 138 6.03 13.02 -11.07
N THR A 139 5.33 12.37 -12.01
CA THR A 139 3.93 11.98 -11.90
C THR A 139 3.79 10.50 -11.60
N LEU A 140 2.73 10.12 -10.86
CA LEU A 140 2.39 8.74 -10.51
C LEU A 140 1.33 8.21 -11.45
N GLU A 141 1.72 7.44 -12.46
CA GLU A 141 0.79 6.88 -13.45
C GLU A 141 0.08 5.63 -12.91
N TYR A 142 0.80 4.78 -12.17
CA TYR A 142 0.23 3.57 -11.59
C TYR A 142 0.73 3.32 -10.16
N GLU A 143 -0.21 2.93 -9.29
CA GLU A 143 0.02 2.56 -7.88
C GLU A 143 -0.55 1.14 -7.65
N PRO A 144 0.28 0.12 -7.37
CA PRO A 144 -0.17 -1.29 -7.39
C PRO A 144 -1.19 -1.63 -6.31
N ASP A 145 -1.08 -1.04 -5.13
CA ASP A 145 -1.96 -1.27 -3.97
C ASP A 145 -3.06 -0.19 -3.83
N ARG A 146 -3.40 0.49 -4.92
CA ARG A 146 -4.46 1.50 -4.93
C ARG A 146 -5.84 0.83 -4.90
N SER A 147 -6.48 0.83 -3.75
CA SER A 147 -7.86 0.35 -3.65
C SER A 147 -8.85 1.39 -4.22
N VAL A 148 -9.91 0.88 -4.86
CA VAL A 148 -10.94 1.70 -5.53
C VAL A 148 -11.65 2.69 -4.58
N SER A 149 -11.63 2.42 -3.27
CA SER A 149 -12.23 3.28 -2.23
C SER A 149 -11.57 4.65 -2.09
N PHE A 150 -10.42 4.89 -2.70
CA PHE A 150 -9.68 6.15 -2.57
C PHE A 150 -10.08 7.24 -3.57
N VAL A 151 -10.96 6.96 -4.51
CA VAL A 151 -11.50 7.99 -5.43
C VAL A 151 -12.15 9.15 -4.66
N THR A 152 -12.56 8.91 -3.41
CA THR A 152 -13.26 9.88 -2.55
C THR A 152 -12.31 10.85 -1.82
N PHE A 153 -10.97 10.63 -1.82
CA PHE A 153 -10.04 11.39 -0.98
C PHE A 153 -9.20 12.45 -1.71
N GLY A 154 -9.42 12.64 -3.00
CA GLY A 154 -8.66 13.57 -3.82
C GLY A 154 -7.47 12.91 -4.55
N PRO A 155 -6.74 13.70 -5.39
CA PRO A 155 -5.61 13.20 -6.15
C PRO A 155 -4.49 12.69 -5.23
N ARG A 156 -3.76 11.65 -5.69
CA ARG A 156 -2.67 11.04 -4.94
C ARG A 156 -1.43 11.94 -4.93
N VAL A 157 -0.81 12.02 -3.78
CA VAL A 157 0.50 12.61 -3.58
C VAL A 157 1.33 11.62 -2.78
N LEU A 158 2.51 11.25 -3.29
CA LEU A 158 3.39 10.24 -2.72
C LEU A 158 4.69 10.88 -2.25
N VAL A 159 5.12 10.56 -1.04
CA VAL A 159 6.35 11.04 -0.40
C VAL A 159 7.05 9.89 0.36
N SER A 160 8.32 10.07 0.73
CA SER A 160 8.98 9.18 1.71
C SER A 160 8.42 9.42 3.12
N LEU A 161 8.61 8.43 4.03
CA LEU A 161 8.28 8.61 5.45
C LEU A 161 9.06 9.78 6.07
N THR A 162 10.33 9.95 5.70
CA THR A 162 11.18 11.07 6.13
C THR A 162 10.60 12.41 5.70
N THR A 163 10.19 12.52 4.44
CA THR A 163 9.55 13.74 3.92
C THR A 163 8.24 14.04 4.64
N LEU A 164 7.42 13.02 4.96
CA LEU A 164 6.19 13.22 5.76
C LEU A 164 6.50 13.84 7.12
N GLU A 165 7.53 13.39 7.83
CA GLU A 165 7.90 13.99 9.13
C GLU A 165 8.24 15.48 8.99
N ALA A 166 8.97 15.85 7.94
CA ALA A 166 9.31 17.25 7.66
C ALA A 166 8.07 18.15 7.42
N THR A 167 6.95 17.58 6.96
CA THR A 167 5.69 18.36 6.78
C THR A 167 5.07 18.81 8.10
N GLY A 168 5.40 18.19 9.23
CA GLY A 168 4.79 18.48 10.54
C GLY A 168 3.30 18.13 10.63
N LEU A 169 2.75 17.38 9.68
CA LEU A 169 1.31 17.03 9.66
C LEU A 169 0.95 15.89 10.62
N ARG A 170 1.93 15.10 11.05
CA ARG A 170 1.73 14.01 12.00
C ARG A 170 1.69 14.54 13.43
N GLN A 171 0.55 15.10 13.83
CA GLN A 171 0.31 15.61 15.17
C GLN A 171 -0.65 14.69 15.94
N PRO A 172 -0.64 14.73 17.29
CA PRO A 172 -1.63 14.04 18.10
C PRO A 172 -3.05 14.42 17.67
N GLY A 173 -3.90 13.39 17.40
CA GLY A 173 -5.25 13.59 16.90
C GLY A 173 -5.38 13.72 15.38
N ALA A 174 -4.29 13.75 14.62
CA ALA A 174 -4.36 13.69 13.17
C ALA A 174 -4.96 12.38 12.70
N MET A 175 -5.87 12.44 11.73
CA MET A 175 -6.52 11.27 11.15
C MET A 175 -5.57 10.61 10.14
N VAL A 176 -4.72 9.71 10.63
CA VAL A 176 -3.73 8.97 9.85
C VAL A 176 -4.12 7.50 9.81
N THR A 177 -4.15 6.92 8.63
CA THR A 177 -4.25 5.47 8.46
C THR A 177 -2.85 4.90 8.34
N PHE A 178 -2.46 4.07 9.31
CA PHE A 178 -1.22 3.31 9.30
C PHE A 178 -1.48 1.94 8.70
N ARG A 179 -0.61 1.52 7.80
CA ARG A 179 -0.60 0.17 7.26
C ARG A 179 0.81 -0.40 7.33
N THR A 180 0.93 -1.56 7.95
CA THR A 180 2.12 -2.38 7.88
C THR A 180 1.75 -3.62 7.08
N ARG A 181 2.48 -3.90 6.03
CA ARG A 181 2.29 -5.07 5.18
C ARG A 181 3.43 -6.03 5.42
N LEU A 182 3.10 -7.31 5.45
CA LEU A 182 4.04 -8.41 5.58
C LEU A 182 4.02 -9.21 4.28
N LEU A 183 5.20 -9.40 3.72
CA LEU A 183 5.46 -10.38 2.68
C LEU A 183 6.14 -11.58 3.33
N ILE A 184 5.45 -12.71 3.32
CA ILE A 184 5.87 -13.92 4.03
C ILE A 184 6.92 -14.66 3.19
N ASP A 185 8.06 -14.97 3.83
CA ASP A 185 9.19 -15.64 3.15
C ASP A 185 8.89 -17.12 2.90
N ASN A 186 8.17 -17.79 3.82
CA ASN A 186 7.81 -19.19 3.74
C ASN A 186 6.29 -19.37 3.74
N GLU A 187 5.73 -19.74 2.60
CA GLU A 187 4.28 -19.93 2.41
C GLU A 187 3.67 -20.92 3.41
N ALA A 188 4.43 -21.96 3.83
CA ALA A 188 3.95 -22.94 4.80
C ALA A 188 3.68 -22.35 6.19
N GLU A 189 4.26 -21.18 6.50
CA GLU A 189 4.12 -20.49 7.79
C GLU A 189 2.99 -19.44 7.78
N ARG A 190 2.33 -19.23 6.64
CA ARG A 190 1.28 -18.20 6.49
C ARG A 190 0.20 -18.30 7.56
N SER A 191 -0.35 -19.50 7.76
CA SER A 191 -1.43 -19.70 8.77
C SER A 191 -0.94 -19.39 10.17
N ALA A 192 0.28 -19.80 10.51
CA ALA A 192 0.89 -19.52 11.82
C ALA A 192 1.13 -18.02 12.01
N ALA A 193 1.63 -17.33 10.98
CA ALA A 193 1.84 -15.88 10.99
C ALA A 193 0.52 -15.11 11.21
N VAL A 194 -0.53 -15.46 10.47
CA VAL A 194 -1.85 -14.84 10.60
C VAL A 194 -2.43 -15.04 12.02
N GLU A 195 -2.37 -16.26 12.54
CA GLU A 195 -2.84 -16.58 13.90
C GLU A 195 -2.04 -15.82 14.98
N ALA A 196 -0.72 -15.80 14.89
CA ALA A 196 0.14 -15.06 15.82
C ALA A 196 -0.17 -13.56 15.80
N LEU A 197 -0.34 -12.96 14.60
CA LEU A 197 -0.67 -11.55 14.45
C LEU A 197 -2.09 -11.23 14.94
N LYS A 198 -3.09 -12.08 14.68
CA LYS A 198 -4.44 -11.94 15.21
C LYS A 198 -4.45 -12.01 16.73
N ALA A 199 -3.70 -12.96 17.32
CA ALA A 199 -3.55 -13.06 18.78
C ALA A 199 -2.87 -11.82 19.38
N GLY A 200 -1.78 -11.34 18.78
CA GLY A 200 -1.03 -10.17 19.26
C GLY A 200 -1.78 -8.84 19.11
N THR A 201 -2.81 -8.79 18.29
CA THR A 201 -3.63 -7.58 18.06
C THR A 201 -5.01 -7.66 18.70
N ALA A 202 -5.35 -8.78 19.37
CA ALA A 202 -6.65 -9.02 19.98
C ALA A 202 -7.03 -7.92 20.98
N GLY A 203 -8.24 -7.35 20.83
CA GLY A 203 -8.72 -6.26 21.67
C GLY A 203 -8.08 -4.89 21.43
N GLY A 204 -7.11 -4.80 20.51
CA GLY A 204 -6.43 -3.57 20.16
C GLY A 204 -7.05 -2.84 18.94
N PRO A 205 -6.50 -1.68 18.57
CA PRO A 205 -6.97 -0.87 17.45
C PRO A 205 -6.46 -1.37 16.08
N VAL A 206 -5.59 -2.37 16.05
CA VAL A 206 -5.00 -2.92 14.82
C VAL A 206 -5.90 -4.02 14.26
N ARG A 207 -6.27 -3.90 13.00
CA ARG A 207 -7.01 -4.92 12.25
C ARG A 207 -6.03 -5.68 11.36
N VAL A 208 -6.09 -7.01 11.47
CA VAL A 208 -5.34 -7.93 10.60
C VAL A 208 -6.24 -8.30 9.43
N ARG A 209 -5.72 -8.19 8.22
CA ARG A 209 -6.35 -8.66 6.99
C ARG A 209 -5.37 -9.56 6.26
N ASP A 210 -5.85 -10.69 5.81
CA ASP A 210 -5.08 -11.64 5.00
C ASP A 210 -5.60 -11.70 3.56
N LEU A 211 -5.04 -12.57 2.74
CA LEU A 211 -5.42 -12.71 1.34
C LEU A 211 -6.87 -13.20 1.18
N LEU A 212 -7.41 -13.95 2.14
CA LEU A 212 -8.79 -14.42 2.10
C LEU A 212 -9.76 -13.24 2.32
N ASP A 213 -9.42 -12.34 3.23
CA ASP A 213 -10.19 -11.11 3.47
C ASP A 213 -10.13 -10.13 2.27
N ALA A 214 -9.08 -10.21 1.45
CA ALA A 214 -8.88 -9.34 0.30
C ALA A 214 -9.59 -9.84 -0.98
N ALA A 215 -9.94 -11.13 -1.04
CA ALA A 215 -10.63 -11.76 -2.16
C ALA A 215 -12.14 -11.86 -1.86
N PRO A 216 -12.97 -10.91 -2.33
CA PRO A 216 -14.42 -10.97 -2.10
C PRO A 216 -15.00 -12.19 -2.82
N GLY A 217 -15.63 -13.10 -2.06
CA GLY A 217 -16.38 -14.24 -2.59
C GLY A 217 -16.00 -15.62 -2.05
N PHE A 218 -15.05 -15.75 -1.12
CA PHE A 218 -14.71 -17.05 -0.53
C PHE A 218 -15.52 -17.43 0.73
N ASP A 219 -16.36 -16.53 1.24
CA ASP A 219 -17.21 -16.79 2.42
C ASP A 219 -18.43 -17.69 2.13
N VAL A 220 -18.51 -18.38 0.99
CA VAL A 220 -19.71 -19.11 0.55
C VAL A 220 -19.44 -20.59 0.23
N PHE A 221 -18.42 -21.25 0.81
CA PHE A 221 -18.34 -22.70 0.69
C PHE A 221 -17.81 -23.37 1.96
#